data_a614caf4ccae21679f17fbe86ecfca48
#
_entry.id   a614caf4ccae21679f17fbe86ecfca48
#
_cell.length_a   1.000
_cell.length_b   1.000
_cell.length_c   1.000
_cell.angle_alpha   90.00
_cell.angle_beta   90.00
_cell.angle_gamma   90.00
#
_symmetry.space_group_name_H-M   'P 1'
#
loop_
_entity.id
_entity.type
_entity.pdbx_description
1 polymer ?
#
loop_
_entity_poly.entity_id
_entity_poly.type
_entity_poly.pdbx_seq_one_letter_code
_entity_poly.pdbx_strand_id
1 'polypeptide(L)' 'MSRNHFNELSPCEALIMKLIWEAPQDIPVQELIDQLRDDYGKDYARTTVVTFVGKLKDKRFVDTYRKGKAAFIHQRKGC' A
#
# COMPACT_ATOMS: atom_id res chain seq x y z
N MET A 1 -8.98 8.91 -21.98
CA MET A 1 -8.82 8.44 -21.56
C MET A 1 -8.39 8.38 -20.58
N SER A 2 -8.49 8.30 -19.98
CA SER A 2 -8.07 8.32 -19.08
C SER A 2 -7.38 7.54 -18.65
N ARG A 3 -6.62 7.65 -18.36
CA ARG A 3 -5.97 6.99 -17.93
C ARG A 3 -6.01 6.82 -16.70
N ASN A 4 -6.08 6.10 -16.29
CA ASN A 4 -6.27 5.70 -15.05
C ASN A 4 -5.04 4.97 -14.67
N HIS A 5 -4.20 5.54 -13.88
CA HIS A 5 -3.01 4.86 -13.38
C HIS A 5 -3.36 3.58 -12.68
N PHE A 6 -4.57 3.50 -12.18
CA PHE A 6 -5.03 2.30 -11.50
C PHE A 6 -4.95 1.07 -12.39
N ASN A 7 -5.04 1.26 -13.69
CA ASN A 7 -4.93 0.17 -14.63
C ASN A 7 -3.52 -0.42 -14.71
N GLU A 8 -2.55 0.28 -14.14
CA GLU A 8 -1.19 -0.21 -14.12
C GLU A 8 -0.90 -1.09 -12.93
N LEU A 9 -1.86 -1.27 -12.06
CA LEU A 9 -1.65 -2.02 -10.83
C LEU A 9 -2.17 -3.44 -11.00
N SER A 10 -1.43 -4.39 -10.44
CA SER A 10 -1.94 -5.74 -10.34
C SER A 10 -3.09 -5.75 -9.34
N PRO A 11 -3.92 -6.81 -9.34
CA PRO A 11 -5.01 -6.88 -8.38
C PRO A 11 -4.55 -6.74 -6.93
N CYS A 12 -3.40 -7.31 -6.58
CA CYS A 12 -2.90 -7.17 -5.22
C CYS A 12 -2.48 -5.74 -4.91
N GLU A 13 -1.84 -5.09 -5.86
CA GLU A 13 -1.43 -3.70 -5.67
C GLU A 13 -2.64 -2.79 -5.55
N ALA A 14 -3.66 -3.05 -6.36
CA ALA A 14 -4.88 -2.25 -6.30
C ALA A 14 -5.57 -2.39 -4.95
N LEU A 15 -5.59 -3.60 -4.41
CA LEU A 15 -6.18 -3.83 -3.11
C LEU A 15 -5.42 -3.08 -2.01
N ILE A 16 -4.11 -3.13 -2.07
CA ILE A 16 -3.27 -2.43 -1.10
C ILE A 16 -3.52 -0.93 -1.19
N MET A 17 -3.58 -0.39 -2.40
CA MET A 17 -3.85 1.04 -2.57
C MET A 17 -5.22 1.42 -2.03
N LYS A 18 -6.21 0.56 -2.23
CA LYS A 18 -7.53 0.86 -1.68
C LYS A 18 -7.48 1.01 -0.17
N LEU A 19 -6.77 0.11 0.50
CA LEU A 19 -6.64 0.18 1.95
C LEU A 19 -5.90 1.45 2.37
N ILE A 20 -4.89 1.83 1.63
CA ILE A 20 -4.13 3.03 1.94
C ILE A 20 -5.01 4.28 1.77
N TRP A 21 -5.79 4.31 0.69
CA TRP A 21 -6.67 5.46 0.44
C TRP A 21 -7.74 5.60 1.52
N GLU A 22 -8.20 4.49 2.06
CA GLU A 22 -9.25 4.52 3.06
C GLU A 22 -8.72 4.83 4.47
N ALA A 23 -7.41 4.75 4.64
CA ALA A 23 -6.82 5.05 5.95
C ALA A 23 -6.86 6.55 6.19
N PRO A 24 -7.25 6.97 7.40
CA PRO A 24 -7.33 8.40 7.71
C PRO A 24 -5.98 9.07 7.87
N GLN A 25 -4.93 8.30 8.00
CA GLN A 25 -3.58 8.82 8.18
C GLN A 25 -2.60 7.77 7.71
N ASP A 26 -1.31 8.06 7.83
CA ASP A 26 -0.29 7.13 7.41
C ASP A 26 -0.48 5.80 8.11
N ILE A 27 -0.22 4.71 7.38
CA ILE A 27 -0.50 3.38 7.89
C ILE A 27 0.81 2.60 8.03
N PRO A 28 1.05 1.98 9.20
CA PRO A 28 2.22 1.11 9.34
C PRO A 28 2.09 -0.13 8.45
N VAL A 29 3.21 -0.62 7.95
CA VAL A 29 3.19 -1.81 7.12
C VAL A 29 2.52 -2.98 7.85
N GLN A 30 2.80 -3.11 9.15
CA GLN A 30 2.21 -4.20 9.91
C GLN A 30 0.69 -4.13 9.94
N GLU A 31 0.14 -2.93 10.07
CA GLU A 31 -1.31 -2.77 10.07
C GLU A 31 -1.88 -3.14 8.71
N LEU A 32 -1.19 -2.80 7.65
CA LEU A 32 -1.63 -3.17 6.31
C LEU A 32 -1.68 -4.69 6.17
N ILE A 33 -0.66 -5.38 6.67
CA ILE A 33 -0.63 -6.84 6.64
C ILE A 33 -1.81 -7.40 7.42
N ASP A 34 -2.07 -6.84 8.60
CA ASP A 34 -3.17 -7.31 9.43
C ASP A 34 -4.51 -7.10 8.76
N GLN A 35 -4.71 -5.96 8.12
CA GLN A 35 -5.97 -5.70 7.43
C GLN A 35 -6.18 -6.63 6.25
N LEU A 36 -5.11 -6.91 5.51
CA LEU A 36 -5.22 -7.84 4.39
C LEU A 36 -5.65 -9.21 4.87
N ARG A 37 -5.09 -9.66 5.99
CA ARG A 37 -5.44 -10.96 6.52
C ARG A 37 -6.85 -10.97 7.10
N ASP A 38 -7.17 -9.96 7.90
CA ASP A 38 -8.45 -9.96 8.63
C ASP A 38 -9.63 -9.61 7.75
N ASP A 39 -9.46 -8.66 6.85
CA ASP A 39 -10.58 -8.16 6.05
C ASP A 39 -10.74 -8.90 4.73
N TYR A 40 -9.66 -9.42 4.20
CA TYR A 40 -9.70 -10.01 2.86
C TYR A 40 -9.19 -11.44 2.81
N GLY A 41 -8.77 -11.97 3.95
CA GLY A 41 -8.29 -13.34 4.00
C GLY A 41 -7.00 -13.55 3.23
N LYS A 42 -6.22 -12.51 3.03
CA LYS A 42 -4.96 -12.60 2.28
C LYS A 42 -3.80 -12.69 3.24
N ASP A 43 -3.29 -13.88 3.42
CA ASP A 43 -2.20 -14.12 4.36
C ASP A 43 -0.86 -13.92 3.67
N TYR A 44 -0.53 -12.68 3.36
CA TYR A 44 0.72 -12.37 2.70
C TYR A 44 1.85 -12.26 3.71
N ALA A 45 3.03 -12.74 3.32
CA ALA A 45 4.22 -12.53 4.11
C ALA A 45 4.59 -11.05 4.11
N ARG A 46 5.29 -10.63 5.17
CA ARG A 46 5.72 -9.24 5.26
C ARG A 46 6.57 -8.83 4.07
N THR A 47 7.49 -9.71 3.65
CA THR A 47 8.34 -9.40 2.50
C THR A 47 7.53 -9.20 1.25
N THR A 48 6.45 -9.96 1.08
CA THR A 48 5.57 -9.82 -0.07
C THR A 48 4.89 -8.45 -0.07
N VAL A 49 4.37 -8.05 1.07
CA VAL A 49 3.70 -6.75 1.17
C VAL A 49 4.70 -5.62 0.95
N VAL A 50 5.88 -5.73 1.53
CA VAL A 50 6.91 -4.70 1.35
C VAL A 50 7.29 -4.59 -0.13
N THR A 51 7.35 -5.71 -0.83
CA THR A 51 7.66 -5.69 -2.26
C THR A 51 6.59 -4.96 -3.05
N PHE A 52 5.31 -5.23 -2.75
CA PHE A 52 4.23 -4.52 -3.43
C PHE A 52 4.26 -3.04 -3.12
N VAL A 53 4.51 -2.68 -1.86
CA VAL A 53 4.58 -1.28 -1.48
C VAL A 53 5.74 -0.60 -2.20
N GLY A 54 6.87 -1.30 -2.35
CA GLY A 54 7.99 -0.75 -3.11
C GLY A 54 7.64 -0.46 -4.55
N LYS A 55 6.86 -1.35 -5.16
CA LYS A 55 6.41 -1.13 -6.53
C LYS A 55 5.50 0.09 -6.62
N LEU A 56 4.61 0.25 -5.65
CA LEU A 56 3.74 1.41 -5.61
C LEU A 56 4.53 2.69 -5.41
N LYS A 57 5.57 2.63 -4.61
CA LYS A 57 6.44 3.78 -4.41
C LYS A 57 7.15 4.15 -5.72
N ASP A 58 7.62 3.15 -6.45
CA ASP A 58 8.29 3.38 -7.73
C ASP A 58 7.34 4.02 -8.73
N LYS A 59 6.07 3.66 -8.65
CA LYS A 59 5.04 4.23 -9.53
C LYS A 59 4.52 5.57 -9.00
N ARG A 60 5.05 6.02 -7.87
CA ARG A 60 4.72 7.31 -7.27
C ARG A 60 3.32 7.40 -6.73
N PHE A 61 2.75 6.28 -6.33
CA PHE A 61 1.46 6.28 -5.65
C PHE A 61 1.60 6.55 -4.16
N VAL A 62 2.72 6.13 -3.58
CA VAL A 62 2.93 6.27 -2.14
C VAL A 62 4.38 6.62 -1.86
N ASP A 63 4.63 7.10 -0.65
CA ASP A 63 5.97 7.24 -0.09
C ASP A 63 6.06 6.37 1.15
N THR A 64 7.27 6.03 1.53
CA THR A 64 7.48 5.27 2.74
C THR A 64 8.53 5.96 3.58
N TYR A 65 8.42 5.80 4.89
CA TYR A 65 9.41 6.33 5.81
C TYR A 65 9.45 5.45 7.04
N ARG A 66 10.50 5.59 7.81
CA ARG A 66 10.64 4.83 9.04
C ARG A 66 10.53 5.75 10.22
N LYS A 67 9.84 5.28 11.23
CA LYS A 67 9.71 6.02 12.47
C LYS A 67 9.93 5.01 13.58
N GLY A 68 11.06 5.12 14.25
CA GLY A 68 11.44 4.10 15.21
C GLY A 68 11.72 2.80 14.50
N LYS A 69 11.05 1.74 14.93
CA LYS A 69 11.23 0.44 14.32
C LYS A 69 10.16 0.10 13.30
N ALA A 70 9.25 1.01 13.05
CA ALA A 70 8.13 0.75 12.16
C ALA A 70 8.32 1.48 10.85
N ALA A 71 7.89 0.84 9.76
CA ALA A 71 7.84 1.49 8.45
C ALA A 71 6.41 1.93 8.21
N PHE A 72 6.25 3.17 7.76
CA PHE A 72 4.94 3.74 7.50
C PHE A 72 4.78 4.04 6.02
N ILE A 73 3.55 3.99 5.57
CA ILE A 73 3.20 4.27 4.19
C ILE A 73 2.39 5.55 4.16
N HIS A 74 2.85 6.50 3.35
CA HIS A 74 2.19 7.79 3.21
C HIS A 74 1.57 7.85 1.82
N GLN A 75 0.28 8.17 1.77
CA GLN A 75 -0.40 8.32 0.50
C GLN A 75 0.05 9.60 -0.18
N ARG A 76 0.54 9.48 -1.40
CA ARG A 76 0.86 10.67 -2.18
C ARG A 76 -0.38 11.19 -2.83
N LYS A 77 -0.64 12.48 -2.64
CA LYS A 77 -1.74 13.04 -3.31
C LYS A 77 -1.20 13.55 -4.55
N GLY A 78 -1.30 12.90 -5.44
CA GLY A 78 -0.77 13.29 -6.58
C GLY A 78 -1.31 14.17 -7.39
N CYS A 79 -1.27 14.65 -7.97
CA CYS A 79 -1.78 15.24 -8.76
C CYS A 79 -1.66 15.10 -9.83
#